data_f14ae612997a0778b5f4e86e344ab4ad
#
_entry.id   f14ae612997a0778b5f4e86e344ab4ad
#
_cell.length_a   1.000
_cell.length_b   1.000
_cell.length_c   1.000
_cell.angle_alpha   90.00
_cell.angle_beta   90.00
_cell.angle_gamma   90.00
#
_symmetry.space_group_name_H-M   'P 1'
#
loop_
_entity.id
_entity.type
_entity.pdbx_description
1 polymer ?
#
loop_
_entity_poly.entity_id
_entity_poly.type
_entity_poly.pdbx_seq_one_letter_code
_entity_poly.pdbx_strand_id
1 'polypeptide(L)'
;TLQRWINMIFASSPFVNADHVLQTYNRNPDKTNLSDFHLDNARSSLIKFCIFYLPESNVNVNLDALWNLDPELCASLCFALQSPRFIGTDQAFSKRGTLLQWFPEKLATIKNLNNVPSAISHDVYMHCSYDIAENKHWVKKALNQVIRRHLLEGGWTDRDVTKLGERNGKPVMVVLLEHFHSSHSIYRTHSTSMIAARERFHLIGVGNEAVDAA
;
A
#
# COMPACT_ATOMS: atom_id res chain seq x y z
N THR A 1 -7.24 -2.41 -10.46
CA THR A 1 -8.32 -2.03 -11.37
C THR A 1 -9.13 -3.23 -11.84
N LEU A 2 -8.66 -4.09 -12.76
CA LEU A 2 -9.40 -5.28 -13.20
C LEU A 2 -9.63 -6.25 -12.04
N GLN A 3 -8.61 -6.55 -11.25
CA GLN A 3 -8.71 -7.39 -10.06
C GLN A 3 -9.76 -6.86 -9.06
N ARG A 4 -9.85 -5.54 -8.87
CA ARG A 4 -10.86 -4.94 -7.99
C ARG A 4 -12.28 -5.19 -8.49
N TRP A 5 -12.53 -5.11 -9.79
CA TRP A 5 -13.83 -5.43 -10.37
C TRP A 5 -14.16 -6.91 -10.24
N ILE A 6 -13.19 -7.78 -10.49
CA ILE A 6 -13.35 -9.23 -10.31
C ILE A 6 -13.66 -9.55 -8.85
N ASN A 7 -12.94 -8.94 -7.90
CA ASN A 7 -13.22 -9.11 -6.48
C ASN A 7 -14.66 -8.70 -6.13
N MET A 8 -15.15 -7.56 -6.62
CA MET A 8 -16.53 -7.12 -6.39
C MET A 8 -17.56 -8.12 -6.94
N ILE A 9 -17.32 -8.68 -8.13
CA ILE A 9 -18.21 -9.67 -8.75
C ILE A 9 -18.25 -10.95 -7.88
N PHE A 10 -17.09 -11.46 -7.48
CA PHE A 10 -17.02 -12.69 -6.70
C PHE A 10 -17.47 -12.50 -5.25
N ALA A 11 -17.22 -11.35 -4.62
CA ALA A 11 -17.70 -11.05 -3.28
C ALA A 11 -19.24 -11.06 -3.19
N SER A 12 -19.94 -10.73 -4.28
CA SER A 12 -21.41 -10.74 -4.35
C SER A 12 -21.98 -12.07 -4.85
N SER A 13 -21.14 -13.06 -5.14
CA SER A 13 -21.53 -14.37 -5.65
C SER A 13 -21.36 -15.46 -4.58
N PRO A 14 -22.02 -16.63 -4.72
CA PRO A 14 -21.84 -17.76 -3.81
C PRO A 14 -20.42 -18.35 -3.84
N PHE A 15 -19.58 -17.99 -4.79
CA PHE A 15 -18.21 -18.48 -4.88
C PHE A 15 -17.23 -17.78 -3.94
N VAL A 16 -17.51 -16.57 -3.51
CA VAL A 16 -16.67 -15.74 -2.61
C VAL A 16 -15.28 -15.40 -3.18
N ASN A 17 -14.67 -16.29 -3.95
CA ASN A 17 -13.36 -16.14 -4.59
C ASN A 17 -13.36 -16.72 -6.01
N ALA A 18 -12.24 -16.59 -6.71
CA ALA A 18 -12.05 -17.07 -8.08
C ALA A 18 -11.20 -18.34 -8.17
N ASP A 19 -11.10 -19.12 -7.11
CA ASP A 19 -10.21 -20.29 -7.06
C ASP A 19 -10.54 -21.35 -8.11
N HIS A 20 -11.82 -21.52 -8.48
CA HIS A 20 -12.21 -22.40 -9.57
C HIS A 20 -11.62 -21.97 -10.93
N VAL A 21 -11.42 -20.67 -11.15
CA VAL A 21 -10.73 -20.15 -12.34
C VAL A 21 -9.24 -20.41 -12.23
N LEU A 22 -8.64 -20.14 -11.04
CA LEU A 22 -7.22 -20.42 -10.79
C LEU A 22 -6.88 -21.88 -11.05
N GLN A 23 -7.72 -22.81 -10.64
CA GLN A 23 -7.50 -24.25 -10.87
C GLN A 23 -7.36 -24.65 -12.34
N THR A 24 -7.91 -23.87 -13.27
CA THR A 24 -7.73 -24.11 -14.71
C THR A 24 -6.30 -23.89 -15.17
N TYR A 25 -5.51 -23.10 -14.44
CA TYR A 25 -4.10 -22.79 -14.70
C TYR A 25 -3.16 -23.60 -13.80
N ASN A 26 -3.67 -24.33 -12.82
CA ASN A 26 -2.86 -25.08 -11.87
C ASN A 26 -2.13 -26.23 -12.59
N ARG A 27 -0.80 -26.23 -12.52
CA ARG A 27 0.08 -27.25 -13.08
C ARG A 27 0.49 -28.31 -12.05
N ASN A 28 -0.06 -28.25 -10.84
CA ASN A 28 0.18 -29.29 -9.86
C ASN A 28 -0.17 -30.68 -10.42
N PRO A 29 0.75 -31.65 -10.44
CA PRO A 29 0.47 -33.01 -10.85
C PRO A 29 -0.53 -33.71 -9.92
N ASP A 30 -0.53 -33.37 -8.63
CA ASP A 30 -1.52 -33.85 -7.66
C ASP A 30 -2.81 -33.04 -7.76
N LYS A 31 -3.79 -33.58 -8.48
CA LYS A 31 -5.10 -32.95 -8.63
C LYS A 31 -6.03 -33.15 -7.43
N THR A 32 -5.62 -33.91 -6.42
CA THR A 32 -6.39 -34.09 -5.18
C THR A 32 -6.11 -32.98 -4.18
N ASN A 33 -4.95 -32.35 -4.26
CA ASN A 33 -4.58 -31.19 -3.43
C ASN A 33 -4.84 -29.87 -4.15
N LEU A 34 -6.08 -29.41 -4.11
CA LEU A 34 -6.50 -28.16 -4.77
C LEU A 34 -5.95 -26.90 -4.11
N SER A 35 -5.46 -26.98 -2.87
CA SER A 35 -4.87 -25.85 -2.17
C SER A 35 -3.42 -25.57 -2.60
N ASP A 36 -2.73 -26.57 -3.13
CA ASP A 36 -1.35 -26.45 -3.60
C ASP A 36 -1.31 -26.02 -5.07
N PHE A 37 -0.77 -24.83 -5.33
CA PHE A 37 -0.85 -24.19 -6.65
C PHE A 37 0.54 -24.07 -7.27
N HIS A 38 0.71 -24.69 -8.43
CA HIS A 38 1.91 -24.63 -9.22
C HIS A 38 1.65 -23.84 -10.51
N LEU A 39 2.31 -22.71 -10.64
CA LEU A 39 2.28 -21.90 -11.85
C LEU A 39 3.38 -22.35 -12.81
N ASP A 40 3.11 -22.32 -14.12
CA ASP A 40 4.20 -22.40 -15.08
C ASP A 40 5.04 -21.11 -15.09
N ASN A 41 6.27 -21.19 -15.65
CA ASN A 41 7.20 -20.06 -15.64
C ASN A 41 6.89 -19.01 -16.74
N ALA A 42 5.70 -19.03 -17.33
CA ALA A 42 5.31 -18.05 -18.33
C ALA A 42 4.76 -16.78 -17.67
N ARG A 43 5.26 -15.62 -18.07
CA ARG A 43 4.78 -14.33 -17.58
C ARG A 43 3.27 -14.13 -17.80
N SER A 44 2.73 -14.66 -18.91
CA SER A 44 1.30 -14.61 -19.18
C SER A 44 0.45 -15.37 -18.16
N SER A 45 0.96 -16.49 -17.66
CA SER A 45 0.30 -17.29 -16.61
C SER A 45 0.33 -16.54 -15.27
N LEU A 46 1.46 -15.89 -14.94
CA LEU A 46 1.58 -15.05 -13.76
C LEU A 46 0.60 -13.86 -13.81
N ILE A 47 0.45 -13.21 -14.97
CA ILE A 47 -0.53 -12.11 -15.15
C ILE A 47 -1.95 -12.61 -14.86
N LYS A 48 -2.33 -13.74 -15.44
CA LYS A 48 -3.66 -14.36 -15.22
C LYS A 48 -3.84 -14.71 -13.74
N PHE A 49 -2.83 -15.31 -13.11
CA PHE A 49 -2.84 -15.60 -11.69
C PHE A 49 -3.10 -14.32 -10.87
N CYS A 50 -2.34 -13.26 -11.10
CA CYS A 50 -2.49 -11.98 -10.38
C CYS A 50 -3.89 -11.36 -10.53
N ILE A 51 -4.59 -11.61 -11.64
CA ILE A 51 -5.94 -11.11 -11.87
C ILE A 51 -6.97 -11.83 -11.00
N PHE A 52 -6.85 -13.15 -10.85
CA PHE A 52 -7.84 -14.00 -10.19
C PHE A 52 -7.48 -14.41 -8.76
N TYR A 53 -6.24 -14.18 -8.32
CA TYR A 53 -5.84 -14.44 -6.95
C TYR A 53 -6.30 -13.32 -6.04
N LEU A 54 -7.30 -13.60 -5.22
CA LEU A 54 -7.99 -12.64 -4.36
C LEU A 54 -7.57 -12.79 -2.89
N PRO A 55 -7.84 -11.79 -2.05
CA PRO A 55 -7.62 -11.93 -0.61
C PRO A 55 -8.27 -13.17 -0.01
N GLU A 56 -9.46 -13.52 -0.47
CA GLU A 56 -10.28 -14.65 -0.03
C GLU A 56 -9.90 -16.00 -0.65
N SER A 57 -8.92 -16.04 -1.56
CA SER A 57 -8.46 -17.29 -2.19
C SER A 57 -7.87 -18.25 -1.15
N ASN A 58 -8.24 -19.54 -1.23
CA ASN A 58 -7.71 -20.62 -0.38
C ASN A 58 -6.48 -21.31 -0.99
N VAL A 59 -6.07 -20.86 -2.17
CA VAL A 59 -4.91 -21.42 -2.86
C VAL A 59 -3.63 -20.94 -2.17
N ASN A 60 -2.74 -21.87 -1.85
CA ASN A 60 -1.41 -21.58 -1.34
C ASN A 60 -0.43 -21.42 -2.49
N VAL A 61 0.32 -20.34 -2.46
CA VAL A 61 1.32 -20.03 -3.47
C VAL A 61 2.65 -19.69 -2.81
N ASN A 62 3.73 -20.16 -3.44
CA ASN A 62 5.07 -19.79 -3.01
C ASN A 62 5.38 -18.36 -3.49
N LEU A 63 5.31 -17.39 -2.58
CA LEU A 63 5.55 -15.98 -2.87
C LEU A 63 6.98 -15.72 -3.33
N ASP A 64 7.98 -16.43 -2.81
CA ASP A 64 9.37 -16.29 -3.25
C ASP A 64 9.56 -16.78 -4.69
N ALA A 65 8.87 -17.84 -5.09
CA ALA A 65 8.88 -18.30 -6.47
C ALA A 65 8.25 -17.25 -7.41
N LEU A 66 7.13 -16.64 -7.03
CA LEU A 66 6.51 -15.55 -7.80
C LEU A 66 7.41 -14.32 -7.89
N TRP A 67 8.07 -13.97 -6.78
CA TRP A 67 9.02 -12.86 -6.74
C TRP A 67 10.19 -13.06 -7.69
N ASN A 68 10.75 -14.26 -7.72
CA ASN A 68 11.87 -14.59 -8.60
C ASN A 68 11.47 -14.61 -10.09
N LEU A 69 10.19 -14.83 -10.39
CA LEU A 69 9.65 -14.79 -11.75
C LEU A 69 9.50 -13.35 -12.28
N ASP A 70 8.85 -12.49 -11.52
CA ASP A 70 8.63 -11.08 -11.88
C ASP A 70 8.39 -10.26 -10.58
N PRO A 71 9.44 -9.63 -10.01
CA PRO A 71 9.33 -8.88 -8.78
C PRO A 71 8.30 -7.73 -8.82
N GLU A 72 8.22 -7.01 -9.95
CA GLU A 72 7.31 -5.86 -10.08
C GLU A 72 5.84 -6.30 -10.11
N LEU A 73 5.55 -7.37 -10.85
CA LEU A 73 4.21 -7.91 -10.93
C LEU A 73 3.79 -8.55 -9.60
N CYS A 74 4.71 -9.25 -8.92
CA CYS A 74 4.48 -9.79 -7.59
C CYS A 74 4.25 -8.67 -6.56
N ALA A 75 5.00 -7.56 -6.62
CA ALA A 75 4.75 -6.40 -5.77
C ALA A 75 3.36 -5.80 -6.02
N SER A 76 2.96 -5.67 -7.27
CA SER A 76 1.62 -5.19 -7.64
C SER A 76 0.52 -6.08 -7.06
N LEU A 77 0.71 -7.41 -7.10
CA LEU A 77 -0.19 -8.37 -6.47
C LEU A 77 -0.24 -8.17 -4.95
N CYS A 78 0.92 -8.08 -4.28
CA CYS A 78 0.99 -7.88 -2.84
C CYS A 78 0.30 -6.59 -2.40
N PHE A 79 0.44 -5.50 -3.16
CA PHE A 79 -0.32 -4.27 -2.91
C PHE A 79 -1.82 -4.49 -3.06
N ALA A 80 -2.25 -5.15 -4.14
CA ALA A 80 -3.67 -5.39 -4.39
C ALA A 80 -4.33 -6.24 -3.30
N LEU A 81 -3.64 -7.27 -2.81
CA LEU A 81 -4.14 -8.15 -1.73
C LEU A 81 -4.25 -7.44 -0.37
N GLN A 82 -3.46 -6.40 -0.14
CA GLN A 82 -3.43 -5.64 1.11
C GLN A 82 -4.25 -4.35 1.06
N SER A 83 -4.70 -3.92 -0.13
CA SER A 83 -5.40 -2.65 -0.31
C SER A 83 -6.80 -2.57 0.30
N PRO A 84 -7.60 -3.64 0.49
CA PRO A 84 -8.91 -3.51 1.11
C PRO A 84 -8.81 -2.94 2.53
N ARG A 85 -9.65 -1.94 2.83
CA ARG A 85 -9.73 -1.34 4.17
C ARG A 85 -10.24 -2.35 5.19
N PHE A 86 -11.33 -3.01 4.85
CA PHE A 86 -11.97 -4.02 5.68
C PHE A 86 -11.76 -5.39 5.07
N ILE A 87 -11.51 -6.36 5.92
CA ILE A 87 -11.30 -7.74 5.56
C ILE A 87 -12.47 -8.54 6.11
N GLY A 88 -13.16 -9.21 5.21
CA GLY A 88 -14.42 -9.90 5.51
C GLY A 88 -14.26 -11.36 5.94
N THR A 89 -13.05 -11.96 5.77
CA THR A 89 -12.81 -13.38 6.05
C THR A 89 -11.51 -13.60 6.80
N ASP A 90 -11.45 -14.66 7.59
CA ASP A 90 -10.25 -15.07 8.33
C ASP A 90 -9.10 -15.40 7.38
N GLN A 91 -9.40 -15.98 6.22
CA GLN A 91 -8.41 -16.27 5.18
C GLN A 91 -7.73 -15.00 4.65
N ALA A 92 -8.50 -13.99 4.31
CA ALA A 92 -7.96 -12.72 3.82
C ALA A 92 -7.18 -11.99 4.92
N PHE A 93 -7.62 -12.08 6.17
CA PHE A 93 -6.93 -11.52 7.32
C PHE A 93 -5.58 -12.19 7.56
N SER A 94 -5.54 -13.53 7.59
CA SER A 94 -4.31 -14.30 7.72
C SER A 94 -3.32 -14.00 6.60
N LYS A 95 -3.81 -13.90 5.35
CA LYS A 95 -2.99 -13.56 4.19
C LYS A 95 -2.38 -12.16 4.30
N ARG A 96 -3.16 -11.17 4.75
CA ARG A 96 -2.64 -9.82 5.00
C ARG A 96 -1.52 -9.85 6.04
N GLY A 97 -1.72 -10.54 7.17
CA GLY A 97 -0.72 -10.67 8.21
C GLY A 97 0.59 -11.28 7.69
N THR A 98 0.50 -12.35 6.90
CA THR A 98 1.66 -12.97 6.23
C THR A 98 2.37 -11.98 5.29
N LEU A 99 1.61 -11.24 4.48
CA LEU A 99 2.19 -10.25 3.56
C LEU A 99 2.83 -9.08 4.30
N LEU A 100 2.26 -8.60 5.40
CA LEU A 100 2.85 -7.54 6.21
C LEU A 100 4.20 -7.92 6.82
N GLN A 101 4.45 -9.22 7.01
CA GLN A 101 5.73 -9.74 7.49
C GLN A 101 6.74 -9.93 6.34
N TRP A 102 6.31 -10.55 5.26
CA TRP A 102 7.19 -10.96 4.16
C TRP A 102 7.51 -9.82 3.16
N PHE A 103 6.49 -9.04 2.79
CA PHE A 103 6.58 -8.08 1.69
C PHE A 103 7.50 -6.88 1.94
N PRO A 104 7.62 -6.30 3.15
CA PRO A 104 8.44 -5.10 3.36
C PRO A 104 9.91 -5.26 2.95
N GLU A 105 10.54 -6.40 3.23
CA GLU A 105 11.93 -6.66 2.83
C GLU A 105 12.06 -6.74 1.31
N LYS A 106 11.15 -7.42 0.66
CA LYS A 106 11.10 -7.54 -0.80
C LYS A 106 10.83 -6.18 -1.46
N LEU A 107 9.84 -5.43 -0.95
CA LEU A 107 9.51 -4.10 -1.44
C LEU A 107 10.71 -3.15 -1.39
N ALA A 108 11.51 -3.18 -0.34
CA ALA A 108 12.70 -2.36 -0.20
C ALA A 108 13.74 -2.58 -1.32
N THR A 109 13.72 -3.72 -2.02
CA THR A 109 14.63 -4.03 -3.13
C THR A 109 14.15 -3.51 -4.48
N ILE A 110 12.87 -3.16 -4.62
CA ILE A 110 12.30 -2.63 -5.87
C ILE A 110 12.88 -1.25 -6.16
N LYS A 111 13.28 -1.02 -7.41
CA LYS A 111 13.88 0.25 -7.83
C LYS A 111 12.86 1.38 -7.89
N ASN A 112 11.69 1.12 -8.47
CA ASN A 112 10.63 2.12 -8.62
C ASN A 112 9.24 1.47 -8.57
N LEU A 113 8.20 2.31 -8.51
CA LEU A 113 6.81 1.88 -8.44
C LEU A 113 6.01 2.21 -9.72
N ASN A 114 6.70 2.37 -10.86
CA ASN A 114 6.07 2.83 -12.10
C ASN A 114 4.90 1.95 -12.57
N ASN A 115 4.99 0.65 -12.28
CA ASN A 115 3.96 -0.33 -12.64
C ASN A 115 2.90 -0.54 -11.54
N VAL A 116 3.01 0.18 -10.41
CA VAL A 116 2.04 0.10 -9.31
C VAL A 116 1.16 1.35 -9.31
N PRO A 117 -0.16 1.22 -9.46
CA PRO A 117 -1.06 2.36 -9.35
C PRO A 117 -0.91 3.07 -8.00
N SER A 118 -0.76 4.39 -8.01
CA SER A 118 -0.55 5.21 -6.81
C SER A 118 -1.66 5.03 -5.77
N ALA A 119 -2.91 4.92 -6.21
CA ALA A 119 -4.05 4.70 -5.32
C ALA A 119 -3.91 3.38 -4.52
N ILE A 120 -3.43 2.28 -5.15
CA ILE A 120 -3.27 0.99 -4.46
C ILE A 120 -2.16 1.06 -3.40
N SER A 121 -1.02 1.68 -3.72
CA SER A 121 0.06 1.84 -2.75
C SER A 121 -0.34 2.77 -1.60
N HIS A 122 -1.10 3.82 -1.88
CA HIS A 122 -1.69 4.69 -0.87
C HIS A 122 -2.65 3.92 0.05
N ASP A 123 -3.56 3.11 -0.51
CA ASP A 123 -4.49 2.30 0.27
C ASP A 123 -3.73 1.38 1.24
N VAL A 124 -2.69 0.69 0.79
CA VAL A 124 -1.88 -0.19 1.65
C VAL A 124 -1.16 0.62 2.74
N TYR A 125 -0.60 1.78 2.39
CA TYR A 125 0.04 2.67 3.36
C TYR A 125 -0.91 3.08 4.49
N MET A 126 -2.16 3.36 4.17
CA MET A 126 -3.18 3.74 5.14
C MET A 126 -3.75 2.53 5.88
N HIS A 127 -4.11 1.48 5.14
CA HIS A 127 -4.92 0.39 5.67
C HIS A 127 -4.12 -0.63 6.50
N CYS A 128 -2.79 -0.72 6.35
CA CYS A 128 -1.98 -1.55 7.23
C CYS A 128 -2.15 -1.19 8.72
N SER A 129 -2.54 0.05 9.03
CA SER A 129 -2.80 0.51 10.39
C SER A 129 -3.99 -0.20 11.06
N TYR A 130 -4.90 -0.79 10.29
CA TYR A 130 -6.05 -1.54 10.79
C TYR A 130 -5.73 -3.00 11.12
N ASP A 131 -4.51 -3.47 10.82
CA ASP A 131 -4.07 -4.82 11.18
C ASP A 131 -3.62 -4.88 12.65
N ILE A 132 -3.59 -6.09 13.22
CA ILE A 132 -3.12 -6.35 14.59
C ILE A 132 -1.64 -6.73 14.65
N ALA A 133 -1.00 -7.02 13.49
CA ALA A 133 0.40 -7.42 13.45
C ALA A 133 1.32 -6.33 14.02
N GLU A 134 2.29 -6.72 14.85
CA GLU A 134 3.23 -5.77 15.47
C GLU A 134 4.05 -4.98 14.43
N ASN A 135 4.45 -5.66 13.36
CA ASN A 135 5.26 -5.10 12.29
C ASN A 135 4.45 -4.47 11.14
N LYS A 136 3.15 -4.26 11.31
CA LYS A 136 2.24 -3.74 10.28
C LYS A 136 2.71 -2.44 9.59
N HIS A 137 3.50 -1.63 10.25
CA HIS A 137 4.02 -0.38 9.70
C HIS A 137 5.35 -0.52 8.93
N TRP A 138 5.95 -1.71 8.87
CA TRP A 138 7.20 -1.92 8.11
C TRP A 138 7.00 -1.68 6.62
N VAL A 139 5.82 -2.00 6.09
CA VAL A 139 5.48 -1.70 4.70
C VAL A 139 5.56 -0.20 4.39
N LYS A 140 5.21 0.68 5.34
CA LYS A 140 5.35 2.13 5.20
C LYS A 140 6.81 2.54 5.07
N LYS A 141 7.68 1.97 5.93
CA LYS A 141 9.12 2.23 5.89
C LYS A 141 9.71 1.81 4.53
N ALA A 142 9.38 0.61 4.08
CA ALA A 142 9.85 0.10 2.79
C ALA A 142 9.36 0.96 1.62
N LEU A 143 8.08 1.32 1.60
CA LEU A 143 7.50 2.19 0.56
C LEU A 143 8.17 3.57 0.54
N ASN A 144 8.39 4.18 1.70
CA ASN A 144 9.10 5.45 1.80
C ASN A 144 10.55 5.36 1.27
N GLN A 145 11.24 4.24 1.48
CA GLN A 145 12.57 4.02 0.91
C GLN A 145 12.55 3.98 -0.63
N VAL A 146 11.56 3.31 -1.21
CA VAL A 146 11.40 3.25 -2.68
C VAL A 146 11.08 4.63 -3.25
N ILE A 147 10.14 5.37 -2.62
CA ILE A 147 9.79 6.74 -3.03
C ILE A 147 11.00 7.66 -2.93
N ARG A 148 11.75 7.60 -1.82
CA ARG A 148 12.95 8.43 -1.63
C ARG A 148 14.00 8.14 -2.71
N ARG A 149 14.25 6.88 -3.03
CA ARG A 149 15.18 6.48 -4.08
C ARG A 149 14.77 7.06 -5.43
N HIS A 150 13.50 6.94 -5.77
CA HIS A 150 12.95 7.48 -7.01
C HIS A 150 13.11 9.01 -7.09
N LEU A 151 12.86 9.72 -6.00
CA LEU A 151 13.06 11.18 -5.95
C LEU A 151 14.53 11.56 -6.13
N LEU A 152 15.46 10.85 -5.47
CA LEU A 152 16.91 11.10 -5.60
C LEU A 152 17.40 10.80 -7.03
N GLU A 153 16.93 9.74 -7.67
CA GLU A 153 17.23 9.42 -9.08
C GLU A 153 16.69 10.49 -10.03
N GLY A 154 15.56 11.13 -9.68
CA GLY A 154 15.01 12.30 -10.38
C GLY A 154 15.72 13.62 -10.12
N GLY A 155 16.84 13.60 -9.38
CA GLY A 155 17.65 14.80 -9.09
C GLY A 155 17.18 15.60 -7.88
N TRP A 156 16.17 15.10 -7.12
CA TRP A 156 15.79 15.74 -5.86
C TRP A 156 16.85 15.49 -4.79
N THR A 157 17.16 16.51 -4.01
CA THR A 157 18.13 16.42 -2.91
C THR A 157 17.50 16.89 -1.61
N ASP A 158 17.91 16.26 -0.50
CA ASP A 158 17.50 16.73 0.82
C ASP A 158 17.95 18.16 1.05
N ARG A 159 17.05 18.98 1.57
CA ARG A 159 17.39 20.33 2.03
C ARG A 159 17.91 20.27 3.45
N ASP A 160 18.92 21.07 3.72
CA ASP A 160 19.41 21.24 5.09
C ASP A 160 18.41 22.06 5.90
N VAL A 161 17.57 21.35 6.65
CA VAL A 161 16.54 21.96 7.50
C VAL A 161 17.10 22.56 8.80
N THR A 162 18.36 22.27 9.15
CA THR A 162 19.00 22.83 10.33
C THR A 162 19.21 24.34 10.19
N LYS A 163 19.25 24.84 8.95
CA LYS A 163 19.36 26.26 8.62
C LYS A 163 18.04 27.02 8.58
N LEU A 164 16.91 26.38 8.81
CA LEU A 164 15.62 27.08 8.87
C LEU A 164 15.56 28.08 10.02
N GLY A 165 16.34 27.85 11.09
CA GLY A 165 16.54 28.80 12.18
C GLY A 165 15.24 29.19 12.88
N GLU A 166 15.34 30.32 13.57
CA GLU A 166 14.19 30.98 14.18
C GLU A 166 13.68 32.09 13.26
N ARG A 167 12.38 32.29 13.22
CA ARG A 167 11.74 33.45 12.63
C ARG A 167 10.96 34.22 13.68
N ASN A 168 11.22 35.50 13.79
CA ASN A 168 10.58 36.37 14.79
C ASN A 168 10.77 35.86 16.24
N GLY A 169 11.95 35.31 16.55
CA GLY A 169 12.24 34.72 17.88
C GLY A 169 11.49 33.44 18.19
N LYS A 170 10.91 32.78 17.20
CA LYS A 170 10.18 31.51 17.37
C LYS A 170 10.78 30.43 16.46
N PRO A 171 10.88 29.18 16.95
CA PRO A 171 11.23 28.04 16.12
C PRO A 171 10.25 27.89 14.94
N VAL A 172 10.76 27.50 13.77
CA VAL A 172 9.93 27.25 12.60
C VAL A 172 9.32 25.86 12.67
N MET A 173 8.00 25.78 12.49
CA MET A 173 7.26 24.52 12.33
C MET A 173 6.62 24.49 10.95
N VAL A 174 7.01 23.51 10.13
CA VAL A 174 6.37 23.24 8.83
C VAL A 174 5.22 22.27 9.03
N VAL A 175 4.05 22.64 8.55
CA VAL A 175 2.83 21.82 8.64
C VAL A 175 2.41 21.46 7.22
N LEU A 176 2.37 20.16 6.92
CA LEU A 176 1.84 19.67 5.65
C LEU A 176 0.32 19.59 5.76
N LEU A 177 -0.35 20.29 4.85
CA LEU A 177 -1.79 20.45 4.85
C LEU A 177 -2.38 19.78 3.61
N GLU A 178 -3.20 18.75 3.84
CA GLU A 178 -3.99 18.09 2.81
C GLU A 178 -5.47 18.26 3.16
N HIS A 179 -6.28 18.69 2.20
CA HIS A 179 -7.71 18.95 2.42
C HIS A 179 -8.02 19.89 3.60
N PHE A 180 -7.20 20.93 3.80
CA PHE A 180 -7.35 21.85 4.91
C PHE A 180 -8.28 23.02 4.54
N HIS A 181 -9.58 22.75 4.52
CA HIS A 181 -10.64 23.72 4.26
C HIS A 181 -11.75 23.59 5.30
N SER A 182 -12.47 24.66 5.54
CA SER A 182 -13.42 24.82 6.68
C SER A 182 -14.55 23.77 6.73
N SER A 183 -14.91 23.18 5.60
CA SER A 183 -15.90 22.09 5.53
C SER A 183 -15.31 20.70 5.87
N HIS A 184 -13.98 20.54 5.90
CA HIS A 184 -13.35 19.25 6.14
C HIS A 184 -13.10 18.98 7.63
N SER A 185 -13.17 17.71 8.04
CA SER A 185 -12.95 17.31 9.44
C SER A 185 -11.56 17.67 9.96
N ILE A 186 -10.52 17.56 9.14
CA ILE A 186 -9.13 17.91 9.52
C ILE A 186 -9.04 19.39 9.93
N TYR A 187 -9.68 20.30 9.18
CA TYR A 187 -9.70 21.70 9.55
C TYR A 187 -10.42 21.90 10.91
N ARG A 188 -11.59 21.32 11.07
CA ARG A 188 -12.41 21.47 12.28
C ARG A 188 -11.74 20.95 13.55
N THR A 189 -10.92 19.89 13.41
CA THR A 189 -10.24 19.28 14.57
C THR A 189 -8.87 19.88 14.86
N HIS A 190 -8.18 20.45 13.88
CA HIS A 190 -6.80 20.88 14.03
C HIS A 190 -6.57 22.39 13.93
N SER A 191 -7.51 23.18 13.37
CA SER A 191 -7.31 24.63 13.22
C SER A 191 -7.06 25.33 14.56
N THR A 192 -7.83 25.00 15.59
CA THR A 192 -7.65 25.57 16.94
C THR A 192 -6.28 25.24 17.53
N SER A 193 -5.80 23.99 17.34
CA SER A 193 -4.46 23.58 17.79
C SER A 193 -3.38 24.33 17.05
N MET A 194 -3.56 24.60 15.76
CA MET A 194 -2.62 25.39 14.96
C MET A 194 -2.59 26.85 15.41
N ILE A 195 -3.76 27.45 15.71
CA ILE A 195 -3.83 28.81 16.27
C ILE A 195 -3.03 28.87 17.59
N ALA A 196 -3.24 27.93 18.51
CA ALA A 196 -2.50 27.87 19.76
C ALA A 196 -0.99 27.66 19.54
N ALA A 197 -0.61 26.83 18.55
CA ALA A 197 0.82 26.60 18.25
C ALA A 197 1.54 27.86 17.78
N ARG A 198 0.86 28.86 17.18
CA ARG A 198 1.44 30.15 16.75
C ARG A 198 2.00 30.97 17.92
N GLU A 199 1.57 30.71 19.14
CA GLU A 199 2.16 31.36 20.31
C GLU A 199 3.63 30.98 20.49
N ARG A 200 3.99 29.73 20.19
CA ARG A 200 5.33 29.17 20.41
C ARG A 200 6.15 28.98 19.15
N PHE A 201 5.50 28.86 17.99
CA PHE A 201 6.14 28.52 16.72
C PHE A 201 5.80 29.55 15.62
N HIS A 202 6.72 29.74 14.69
CA HIS A 202 6.45 30.36 13.42
C HIS A 202 5.95 29.26 12.46
N LEU A 203 4.64 29.22 12.18
CA LEU A 203 4.03 28.17 11.34
C LEU A 203 4.18 28.50 9.85
N ILE A 204 4.59 27.49 9.07
CA ILE A 204 4.59 27.53 7.61
C ILE A 204 3.69 26.38 7.14
N GLY A 205 2.53 26.71 6.59
CA GLY A 205 1.64 25.75 5.94
C GLY A 205 2.12 25.45 4.52
N VAL A 206 2.18 24.18 4.17
CA VAL A 206 2.47 23.70 2.81
C VAL A 206 1.34 22.79 2.38
N GLY A 207 0.61 23.17 1.36
CA GLY A 207 -0.50 22.42 0.78
C GLY A 207 -0.38 22.30 -0.73
N ASN A 208 -1.08 21.34 -1.29
CA ASN A 208 -1.21 21.12 -2.74
C ASN A 208 -2.46 21.77 -3.34
N GLU A 209 -3.34 22.31 -2.50
CA GLU A 209 -4.59 22.97 -2.87
C GLU A 209 -4.72 24.30 -2.12
N ALA A 210 -5.71 25.10 -2.49
CA ALA A 210 -6.07 26.27 -1.68
C ALA A 210 -6.52 25.80 -0.28
N VAL A 211 -5.94 26.39 0.75
CA VAL A 211 -6.24 26.08 2.15
C VAL A 211 -6.82 27.29 2.82
N ASP A 212 -7.77 27.08 3.73
CA ASP A 212 -8.33 28.17 4.54
C ASP A 212 -7.30 28.60 5.60
N ALA A 213 -7.27 29.90 5.90
CA ALA A 213 -6.46 30.40 6.98
C ALA A 213 -7.01 29.89 8.35
N ALA A 214 -6.13 29.45 9.21
CA ALA A 214 -6.44 29.10 10.60
C ALA A 214 -6.32 30.29 11.54
#